data_afcf9e955740579b2c8a86cbe4e82438
#
_entry.id   afcf9e955740579b2c8a86cbe4e82438
#
_cell.length_a   1.000
_cell.length_b   1.000
_cell.length_c   1.000
_cell.angle_alpha   90.00
_cell.angle_beta   90.00
_cell.angle_gamma   90.00
#
_symmetry.space_group_name_H-M   'P 1'
#
loop_
_entity.id
_entity.type
_entity.pdbx_description
1 polymer ?
#
loop_
_entity_poly.entity_id
_entity_poly.type
_entity_poly.pdbx_seq_one_letter_code
_entity_poly.pdbx_strand_id
1 'polypeptide(L)'
;MNLTPKVSIIIPVYNGSNFLDESIDSALSQTYKKTEVIVVNDGSNDNGMTEKVAKSYRNQIRYFRKNNGGVASALNYGIKKMKGLFFSWLSHDDIYYPHKIQKQIEYLNKINKFSIILYSDFEIIN
;
A
#
# COMPACT_ATOMS: atom_id res chain seq x y z
N MET A 1 -15.04 -21.35 -8.15
CA MET A 1 -14.13 -21.35 -6.98
C MET A 1 -13.65 -19.94 -6.68
N ASN A 2 -13.76 -19.52 -5.44
CA ASN A 2 -13.26 -18.21 -5.02
C ASN A 2 -11.79 -18.29 -4.63
N LEU A 3 -10.99 -17.35 -5.11
CA LEU A 3 -9.59 -17.24 -4.78
C LEU A 3 -9.39 -16.18 -3.70
N THR A 4 -8.38 -16.40 -2.86
CA THR A 4 -8.00 -15.44 -1.83
C THR A 4 -6.52 -15.11 -1.98
N PRO A 5 -6.16 -14.39 -3.06
CA PRO A 5 -4.75 -14.06 -3.31
C PRO A 5 -4.22 -13.08 -2.26
N LYS A 6 -2.91 -13.15 -2.02
CA LYS A 6 -2.26 -12.16 -1.18
C LYS A 6 -2.13 -10.85 -1.93
N VAL A 7 -2.43 -9.74 -1.25
CA VAL A 7 -2.34 -8.39 -1.80
C VAL A 7 -1.28 -7.61 -1.03
N SER A 8 -0.38 -6.97 -1.76
CA SER A 8 0.65 -6.11 -1.18
C SER A 8 0.21 -4.66 -1.32
N ILE A 9 -0.04 -3.99 -0.19
CA ILE A 9 -0.38 -2.56 -0.19
C ILE A 9 0.94 -1.80 -0.09
N ILE A 10 1.26 -1.02 -1.13
CA ILE A 10 2.52 -0.30 -1.23
C ILE A 10 2.26 1.18 -1.00
N ILE A 11 2.97 1.75 -0.02
CA ILE A 11 2.85 3.16 0.36
C ILE A 11 4.18 3.84 0.08
N PRO A 12 4.33 4.50 -1.10
CA PRO A 12 5.51 5.34 -1.33
C PRO A 12 5.35 6.64 -0.56
N VAL A 13 6.44 7.12 0.05
CA VAL A 13 6.38 8.34 0.85
C VAL A 13 7.67 9.14 0.70
N TYR A 14 7.51 10.46 0.59
CA TYR A 14 8.61 11.42 0.63
C TYR A 14 8.18 12.59 1.50
N ASN A 15 8.89 12.80 2.63
CA ASN A 15 8.59 13.89 3.59
C ASN A 15 7.10 13.91 3.98
N GLY A 16 6.58 12.77 4.42
CA GLY A 16 5.17 12.61 4.68
C GLY A 16 4.81 12.25 6.11
N SER A 17 5.62 12.66 7.10
CA SER A 17 5.40 12.26 8.49
C SER A 17 4.05 12.70 9.06
N ASN A 18 3.43 13.75 8.50
CA ASN A 18 2.17 14.28 9.04
C ASN A 18 0.98 13.35 8.84
N PHE A 19 0.99 12.54 7.78
CA PHE A 19 -0.17 11.73 7.41
C PHE A 19 0.13 10.24 7.27
N LEU A 20 1.41 9.87 7.33
CA LEU A 20 1.82 8.49 7.04
C LEU A 20 1.19 7.49 8.00
N ASP A 21 1.06 7.85 9.29
CA ASP A 21 0.46 6.96 10.28
C ASP A 21 -0.99 6.64 9.94
N GLU A 22 -1.78 7.64 9.51
CA GLU A 22 -3.17 7.41 9.11
C GLU A 22 -3.27 6.48 7.90
N SER A 23 -2.38 6.67 6.93
CA SER A 23 -2.35 5.81 5.74
C SER A 23 -1.99 4.37 6.12
N ILE A 24 -0.95 4.19 6.93
CA ILE A 24 -0.55 2.85 7.37
C ILE A 24 -1.67 2.19 8.17
N ASP A 25 -2.28 2.94 9.11
CA ASP A 25 -3.37 2.39 9.92
C ASP A 25 -4.53 1.93 9.04
N SER A 26 -4.88 2.69 8.01
CA SER A 26 -5.96 2.31 7.10
C SER A 26 -5.63 1.04 6.32
N ALA A 27 -4.37 0.87 5.95
CA ALA A 27 -3.93 -0.35 5.26
C ALA A 27 -3.96 -1.56 6.19
N LEU A 28 -3.54 -1.38 7.45
CA LEU A 28 -3.54 -2.46 8.44
C LEU A 28 -4.94 -2.84 8.90
N SER A 29 -5.90 -1.95 8.73
CA SER A 29 -7.30 -2.15 9.19
C SER A 29 -8.21 -2.73 8.11
N GLN A 30 -7.67 -3.15 6.98
CA GLN A 30 -8.49 -3.75 5.93
C GLN A 30 -9.17 -5.02 6.41
N THR A 31 -10.43 -5.21 6.01
CA THR A 31 -11.17 -6.42 6.37
C THR A 31 -10.65 -7.66 5.66
N TYR A 32 -10.06 -7.47 4.47
CA TYR A 32 -9.37 -8.55 3.76
C TYR A 32 -8.01 -8.75 4.44
N LYS A 33 -7.83 -9.89 5.11
CA LYS A 33 -6.65 -10.09 5.98
C LYS A 33 -5.42 -10.63 5.27
N LYS A 34 -5.57 -11.18 4.08
CA LYS A 34 -4.42 -11.73 3.36
C LYS A 34 -3.67 -10.62 2.63
N THR A 35 -3.09 -9.72 3.42
CA THR A 35 -2.37 -8.55 2.93
C THR A 35 -1.01 -8.44 3.59
N GLU A 36 -0.13 -7.69 2.96
CA GLU A 36 1.06 -7.13 3.60
C GLU A 36 1.10 -5.63 3.29
N VAL A 37 1.72 -4.86 4.16
CA VAL A 37 1.89 -3.42 3.95
C VAL A 37 3.38 -3.14 3.79
N ILE A 38 3.74 -2.50 2.67
CA ILE A 38 5.12 -2.13 2.35
C ILE A 38 5.20 -0.62 2.27
N VAL A 39 6.05 -0.03 3.10
CA VAL A 39 6.31 1.42 3.06
C VAL A 39 7.67 1.64 2.43
N VAL A 40 7.71 2.43 1.36
CA VAL A 40 8.95 2.77 0.67
C VAL A 40 9.22 4.26 0.86
N ASN A 41 10.23 4.55 1.67
CA ASN A 41 10.68 5.91 1.93
C ASN A 41 11.61 6.34 0.80
N ASP A 42 11.14 7.29 -0.01
CA ASP A 42 11.83 7.73 -1.22
C ASP A 42 12.86 8.81 -0.90
N GLY A 43 13.74 8.51 0.04
CA GLY A 43 14.86 9.39 0.38
C GLY A 43 14.44 10.68 1.08
N SER A 44 13.49 10.59 2.01
CA SER A 44 13.02 11.75 2.77
C SER A 44 14.18 12.46 3.46
N ASN A 45 14.12 13.81 3.46
CA ASN A 45 15.14 14.67 4.07
C ASN A 45 14.54 15.58 5.15
N ASP A 46 13.65 15.00 5.97
CA ASP A 46 12.92 15.71 7.02
C ASP A 46 13.46 15.38 8.42
N ASN A 47 14.77 15.29 8.54
CA ASN A 47 15.46 14.97 9.81
C ASN A 47 15.02 13.62 10.40
N GLY A 48 14.67 12.66 9.53
CA GLY A 48 14.29 11.32 9.97
C GLY A 48 12.87 11.19 10.47
N MET A 49 12.05 12.21 10.32
CA MET A 49 10.67 12.17 10.84
C MET A 49 9.84 11.11 10.13
N THR A 50 9.91 11.04 8.80
CA THR A 50 9.18 10.01 8.04
C THR A 50 9.63 8.61 8.43
N GLU A 51 10.93 8.39 8.54
CA GLU A 51 11.47 7.09 8.93
C GLU A 51 11.02 6.70 10.34
N LYS A 52 11.01 7.66 11.26
CA LYS A 52 10.59 7.41 12.63
C LYS A 52 9.14 6.92 12.69
N VAL A 53 8.25 7.57 11.95
CA VAL A 53 6.85 7.16 11.89
C VAL A 53 6.75 5.73 11.35
N ALA A 54 7.40 5.45 10.23
CA ALA A 54 7.33 4.13 9.60
C ALA A 54 7.88 3.04 10.53
N LYS A 55 9.04 3.28 11.13
CA LYS A 55 9.69 2.27 11.99
C LYS A 55 8.94 2.02 13.29
N SER A 56 8.06 2.94 13.70
CA SER A 56 7.25 2.73 14.92
C SER A 56 6.29 1.55 14.76
N TYR A 57 5.98 1.14 13.55
CA TYR A 57 5.09 0.00 13.28
C TYR A 57 5.80 -1.34 13.38
N ARG A 58 7.13 -1.36 13.40
CA ARG A 58 7.95 -2.56 13.56
C ARG A 58 7.57 -3.63 12.52
N ASN A 59 7.30 -4.85 12.95
CA ASN A 59 7.02 -5.96 12.04
C ASN A 59 5.59 -6.00 11.50
N GLN A 60 4.76 -5.03 11.85
CA GLN A 60 3.43 -4.92 11.24
C GLN A 60 3.51 -4.53 9.78
N ILE A 61 4.60 -3.86 9.39
CA ILE A 61 4.86 -3.47 8.01
C ILE A 61 6.26 -3.92 7.60
N ARG A 62 6.53 -3.86 6.30
CA ARG A 62 7.88 -4.00 5.78
C ARG A 62 8.33 -2.63 5.33
N TYR A 63 9.42 -2.14 5.90
CA TYR A 63 9.91 -0.80 5.63
C TYR A 63 11.18 -0.85 4.81
N PHE A 64 11.25 -0.02 3.76
CA PHE A 64 12.43 0.14 2.91
C PHE A 64 12.72 1.62 2.69
N ARG A 65 13.99 1.93 2.61
CA ARG A 65 14.44 3.28 2.24
C ARG A 65 15.27 3.18 0.96
N LYS A 66 15.10 4.17 0.07
CA LYS A 66 15.90 4.27 -1.16
C LYS A 66 16.29 5.71 -1.39
N ASN A 67 17.25 5.92 -2.29
CA ASN A 67 17.59 7.29 -2.74
C ASN A 67 16.39 7.89 -3.45
N ASN A 68 16.19 9.20 -3.28
CA ASN A 68 15.06 9.89 -3.89
C ASN A 68 15.08 9.71 -5.41
N GLY A 69 13.97 9.28 -5.96
CA GLY A 69 13.82 9.03 -7.38
C GLY A 69 12.41 9.28 -7.90
N GLY A 70 11.51 9.70 -7.01
CA GLY A 70 10.13 9.99 -7.39
C GLY A 70 9.17 8.84 -7.05
N VAL A 71 7.87 9.15 -7.11
CA VAL A 71 6.82 8.21 -6.68
C VAL A 71 6.83 6.94 -7.51
N ALA A 72 7.04 7.04 -8.82
CA ALA A 72 7.07 5.85 -9.69
C ALA A 72 8.26 4.94 -9.33
N SER A 73 9.41 5.53 -9.04
CA SER A 73 10.59 4.78 -8.62
C SER A 73 10.36 4.05 -7.30
N ALA A 74 9.73 4.73 -6.35
CA ALA A 74 9.41 4.13 -5.05
C ALA A 74 8.39 3.01 -5.20
N LEU A 75 7.36 3.23 -6.01
CA LEU A 75 6.34 2.20 -6.28
C LEU A 75 6.97 0.96 -6.91
N ASN A 76 7.83 1.16 -7.92
CA ASN A 76 8.52 0.05 -8.58
C ASN A 76 9.42 -0.71 -7.60
N TYR A 77 10.06 0.00 -6.68
CA TYR A 77 10.86 -0.63 -5.64
C TYR A 77 10.01 -1.55 -4.77
N GLY A 78 8.84 -1.06 -4.36
CA GLY A 78 7.91 -1.87 -3.57
C GLY A 78 7.42 -3.10 -4.34
N ILE A 79 7.14 -2.94 -5.63
CA ILE A 79 6.72 -4.06 -6.47
C ILE A 79 7.80 -5.15 -6.53
N LYS A 80 9.07 -4.75 -6.58
CA LYS A 80 10.18 -5.73 -6.57
C LYS A 80 10.28 -6.47 -5.24
N LYS A 81 9.84 -5.87 -4.15
CA LYS A 81 9.93 -6.47 -2.81
C LYS A 81 8.67 -7.21 -2.40
N MET A 82 7.57 -7.03 -3.09
CA MET A 82 6.28 -7.57 -2.67
C MET A 82 6.24 -9.08 -2.75
N LYS A 83 5.42 -9.66 -1.88
CA LYS A 83 5.17 -11.10 -1.83
C LYS A 83 3.76 -11.45 -2.28
N GLY A 84 2.91 -10.44 -2.47
CA GLY A 84 1.54 -10.66 -2.93
C GLY A 84 1.46 -10.96 -4.40
N LEU A 85 0.32 -11.52 -4.81
CA LEU A 85 0.01 -11.75 -6.22
C LEU A 85 -0.39 -10.45 -6.90
N PHE A 86 -1.05 -9.58 -6.16
CA PHE A 86 -1.46 -8.26 -6.63
C PHE A 86 -0.88 -7.19 -5.72
N PHE A 87 -0.72 -5.98 -6.26
CA PHE A 87 -0.39 -4.83 -5.42
C PHE A 87 -1.48 -3.79 -5.48
N SER A 88 -1.56 -2.99 -4.43
CA SER A 88 -2.44 -1.84 -4.34
C SER A 88 -1.61 -0.64 -3.91
N TRP A 89 -1.75 0.47 -4.63
CA TRP A 89 -0.99 1.69 -4.35
C TRP A 89 -1.80 2.59 -3.43
N LEU A 90 -1.23 2.95 -2.29
CA LEU A 90 -1.83 3.88 -1.35
C LEU A 90 -0.87 5.05 -1.14
N SER A 91 -1.31 6.27 -1.49
CA SER A 91 -0.51 7.47 -1.22
C SER A 91 -0.36 7.70 0.28
N HIS A 92 0.78 8.28 0.68
CA HIS A 92 1.07 8.49 2.10
C HIS A 92 0.15 9.50 2.78
N ASP A 93 -0.58 10.29 2.00
CA ASP A 93 -1.52 11.30 2.50
C ASP A 93 -2.98 10.93 2.19
N ASP A 94 -3.23 9.66 1.93
CA ASP A 94 -4.56 9.14 1.64
C ASP A 94 -4.90 8.02 2.62
N ILE A 95 -6.16 7.64 2.67
CA ILE A 95 -6.60 6.52 3.51
C ILE A 95 -7.54 5.64 2.72
N TYR A 96 -7.48 4.33 3.03
CA TYR A 96 -8.39 3.36 2.45
C TYR A 96 -9.62 3.18 3.35
N TYR A 97 -10.77 3.00 2.74
CA TYR A 97 -11.93 2.50 3.49
C TYR A 97 -11.69 1.05 3.88
N PRO A 98 -12.28 0.60 5.01
CA PRO A 98 -11.96 -0.73 5.53
C PRO A 98 -12.23 -1.89 4.59
N HIS A 99 -13.20 -1.78 3.71
CA HIS A 99 -13.60 -2.86 2.81
C HIS A 99 -13.06 -2.72 1.39
N LYS A 100 -12.12 -1.80 1.15
CA LYS A 100 -11.64 -1.54 -0.21
C LYS A 100 -11.06 -2.78 -0.87
N ILE A 101 -10.11 -3.42 -0.24
CA ILE A 101 -9.45 -4.60 -0.80
C ILE A 101 -10.43 -5.76 -0.87
N GLN A 102 -11.24 -5.96 0.16
CA GLN A 102 -12.25 -7.00 0.18
C GLN A 102 -13.18 -6.91 -1.03
N LYS A 103 -13.68 -5.72 -1.30
CA LYS A 103 -14.59 -5.50 -2.42
C LYS A 103 -13.90 -5.74 -3.76
N GLN A 104 -12.65 -5.34 -3.89
CA GLN A 104 -11.90 -5.56 -5.12
C GLN A 104 -11.69 -7.04 -5.39
N ILE A 105 -11.33 -7.81 -4.37
CA ILE A 105 -11.15 -9.26 -4.51
C ILE A 105 -12.47 -9.94 -4.83
N GLU A 106 -13.56 -9.54 -4.18
CA GLU A 106 -14.89 -10.08 -4.47
C GLU A 106 -15.28 -9.82 -5.94
N TYR A 107 -15.00 -8.63 -6.43
CA TYR A 107 -15.28 -8.28 -7.82
C TYR A 107 -14.46 -9.14 -8.79
N LEU A 108 -13.16 -9.31 -8.52
CA LEU A 108 -12.30 -10.13 -9.36
C LEU A 108 -12.76 -11.59 -9.39
N ASN A 109 -13.19 -12.13 -8.26
CA ASN A 109 -13.75 -13.48 -8.20
C ASN A 109 -15.05 -13.59 -8.99
N LYS A 110 -15.89 -12.54 -8.92
CA LYS A 110 -17.17 -12.52 -9.60
C LYS A 110 -17.01 -12.55 -11.11
N ILE A 111 -16.05 -11.79 -11.65
CA ILE A 111 -15.82 -11.73 -13.08
C ILE A 111 -14.81 -12.79 -13.57
N ASN A 112 -14.15 -13.47 -12.63
CA ASN A 112 -13.16 -14.52 -12.92
C ASN A 112 -12.02 -14.04 -13.84
N LYS A 113 -11.56 -12.79 -13.62
CA LYS A 113 -10.49 -12.18 -14.42
C LYS A 113 -9.46 -11.53 -13.50
N PHE A 114 -8.36 -12.23 -13.28
CA PHE A 114 -7.30 -11.72 -12.37
C PHE A 114 -6.15 -11.03 -13.11
N SER A 115 -6.27 -10.86 -14.43
CA SER A 115 -5.23 -10.21 -15.22
C SER A 115 -5.52 -8.75 -15.54
N ILE A 116 -6.59 -8.18 -14.99
CA ILE A 116 -6.98 -6.79 -15.25
C ILE A 116 -6.48 -5.86 -14.16
N ILE A 117 -6.34 -4.57 -14.51
CA ILE A 117 -6.06 -3.52 -13.53
C ILE A 117 -7.42 -3.00 -13.04
N LEU A 118 -7.60 -2.95 -11.74
CA LEU A 118 -8.86 -2.56 -11.12
C LEU A 118 -8.75 -1.17 -10.52
N TYR A 119 -9.60 -0.22 -11.00
CA TYR A 119 -9.73 1.14 -10.48
C TYR A 119 -11.04 1.24 -9.72
N SER A 120 -10.99 1.54 -8.52
CA SER A 120 -12.18 1.79 -7.75
C SER A 120 -12.30 3.26 -7.45
N ASP A 121 -12.74 3.48 -7.73
CA ASP A 121 -12.96 4.51 -7.54
C ASP A 121 -12.66 5.49 -7.32
N PHE A 122 -12.62 5.45 -7.71
CA PHE A 122 -12.27 6.10 -7.65
C PHE A 122 -12.66 6.72 -7.39
N GLU A 123 -13.03 6.42 -7.42
CA GLU A 123 -13.32 6.66 -7.24
C GLU A 123 -12.86 6.82 -6.93
N ILE A 124 -12.81 6.51 -7.21
CA ILE A 124 -12.34 6.43 -6.93
C ILE A 124 -11.90 6.84 -6.56
N ILE A 125 -11.79 7.02 -6.58
CA ILE A 125 -11.47 7.27 -6.31
C ILE A 125 -11.56 7.89 -6.15
N ASN A 126 -12.15 8.13 -6.40
CA ASN A 126 -12.39 8.58 -6.27
C ASN A 126 -12.54 8.89 -5.90
#